data_7a72df52fdaabbe403178732fe8e0f81
#
_entry.id   7a72df52fdaabbe403178732fe8e0f81
#
_cell.length_a   1.000
_cell.length_b   1.000
_cell.length_c   1.000
_cell.angle_alpha   90.00
_cell.angle_beta   90.00
_cell.angle_gamma   90.00
#
_symmetry.space_group_name_H-M   'P 1'
#
loop_
_entity.id
_entity.type
_entity.pdbx_description
1 polymer ?
#
loop_
_entity_poly.entity_id
_entity_poly.type
_entity_poly.pdbx_seq_one_letter_code
_entity_poly.pdbx_strand_id
1 'polypeptide(L)'
;MPAIPPHDTSTVERPWDGPAAVAAAPNEERVLRYMHAWRDPDADPDMKTAYALPHHGPRVGSPAVLPAVRNALARLSQSRIPRADWDAVRRHLESHLADADGGDE
;
A
#
# COMPACT_ATOMS: atom_id res chain seq x y z
N MET A 1 -2.24 -9.98 11.41
CA MET A 1 -2.20 -10.41 10.01
C MET A 1 -1.17 -9.59 9.26
N PRO A 2 -0.23 -10.24 8.51
CA PRO A 2 0.76 -9.52 7.71
C PRO A 2 0.15 -8.65 6.64
N ALA A 3 -0.98 -9.05 6.05
CA ALA A 3 -1.70 -8.18 5.13
C ALA A 3 -2.34 -7.05 5.92
N ILE A 4 -2.16 -5.82 5.44
CA ILE A 4 -2.73 -4.65 6.09
C ILE A 4 -4.19 -4.53 5.66
N PRO A 5 -5.14 -4.42 6.61
CA PRO A 5 -6.55 -4.29 6.26
C PRO A 5 -6.82 -3.04 5.42
N PRO A 6 -7.79 -3.09 4.49
CA PRO A 6 -8.17 -1.89 3.74
C PRO A 6 -8.71 -0.81 4.67
N HIS A 7 -8.54 0.43 4.26
CA HIS A 7 -9.08 1.58 4.98
C HIS A 7 -9.70 2.55 3.98
N ASP A 8 -10.69 3.30 4.43
CA ASP A 8 -11.39 4.26 3.57
C ASP A 8 -10.51 5.48 3.36
N THR A 9 -10.07 5.68 2.13
CA THR A 9 -9.30 6.86 1.73
C THR A 9 -9.77 7.30 0.35
N SER A 10 -9.54 8.57 0.04
CA SER A 10 -9.75 9.06 -1.31
C SER A 10 -8.71 8.44 -2.25
N THR A 11 -8.96 8.51 -3.54
CA THR A 11 -8.04 8.04 -4.58
C THR A 11 -7.66 9.19 -5.49
N VAL A 12 -6.51 9.07 -6.14
CA VAL A 12 -6.02 10.10 -7.05
C VAL A 12 -5.29 9.44 -8.22
N GLU A 13 -5.47 10.00 -9.41
CA GLU A 13 -4.77 9.57 -10.61
C GLU A 13 -3.64 10.57 -10.86
N ARG A 14 -2.41 10.18 -10.53
CA ARG A 14 -1.23 11.03 -10.74
C ARG A 14 0.02 10.16 -10.88
N PRO A 15 1.12 10.69 -11.45
CA PRO A 15 2.37 9.92 -11.53
C PRO A 15 2.84 9.46 -10.17
N TRP A 16 3.42 8.26 -10.12
CA TRP A 16 3.86 7.65 -8.89
C TRP A 16 5.36 7.33 -8.92
N ASP A 17 6.07 7.81 -7.91
CA ASP A 17 7.46 7.47 -7.66
C ASP A 17 7.54 6.80 -6.29
N GLY A 18 7.48 5.45 -6.29
CA GLY A 18 7.49 4.67 -5.05
C GLY A 18 8.75 4.90 -4.21
N PRO A 19 9.95 4.78 -4.80
CA PRO A 19 11.18 5.01 -4.04
C PRO A 19 11.23 6.39 -3.40
N ALA A 20 10.80 7.44 -4.10
CA ALA A 20 10.79 8.79 -3.55
C ALA A 20 9.80 8.92 -2.39
N ALA A 21 8.61 8.34 -2.53
CA ALA A 21 7.60 8.39 -1.47
C ALA A 21 8.08 7.67 -0.21
N VAL A 22 8.68 6.50 -0.36
CA VAL A 22 9.22 5.74 0.77
C VAL A 22 10.38 6.48 1.42
N ALA A 23 11.26 7.07 0.62
CA ALA A 23 12.39 7.84 1.15
C ALA A 23 11.93 9.05 1.96
N ALA A 24 10.82 9.68 1.56
CA ALA A 24 10.27 10.85 2.25
C ALA A 24 9.50 10.48 3.52
N ALA A 25 9.12 9.22 3.70
CA ALA A 25 8.35 8.79 4.86
C ALA A 25 9.20 8.75 6.12
N PRO A 26 8.65 9.10 7.29
CA PRO A 26 9.36 8.89 8.55
C PRO A 26 9.40 7.39 8.89
N ASN A 27 10.35 7.00 9.74
CA ASN A 27 10.45 5.63 10.23
C ASN A 27 9.49 5.43 11.41
N GLU A 28 8.20 5.46 11.12
CA GLU A 28 7.13 5.34 12.10
C GLU A 28 6.10 4.34 11.62
N GLU A 29 5.76 3.38 12.46
CA GLU A 29 4.81 2.32 12.13
C GLU A 29 3.49 2.88 11.59
N ARG A 30 2.95 3.91 12.22
CA ARG A 30 1.67 4.50 11.84
C ARG A 30 1.65 4.95 10.38
N VAL A 31 2.70 5.64 9.95
CA VAL A 31 2.81 6.16 8.58
C VAL A 31 3.11 5.03 7.61
N LEU A 32 4.06 4.18 7.93
CA LEU A 32 4.48 3.08 7.05
C LEU A 32 3.35 2.10 6.83
N ARG A 33 2.60 1.77 7.86
CA ARG A 33 1.44 0.89 7.74
C ARG A 33 0.36 1.51 6.85
N TYR A 34 0.16 2.81 6.94
CA TYR A 34 -0.82 3.51 6.11
C TYR A 34 -0.43 3.47 4.62
N MET A 35 0.86 3.57 4.32
CA MET A 35 1.35 3.66 2.94
C MET A 35 1.35 2.33 2.19
N HIS A 36 1.44 1.20 2.89
CA HIS A 36 1.75 -0.09 2.28
C HIS A 36 0.60 -1.09 2.41
N ALA A 37 0.66 -2.16 1.60
CA ALA A 37 -0.36 -3.21 1.62
C ALA A 37 0.06 -4.43 2.44
N TRP A 38 1.33 -4.54 2.80
CA TRP A 38 1.84 -5.70 3.54
C TRP A 38 2.98 -5.32 4.48
N ARG A 39 3.08 -6.01 5.60
CA ARG A 39 4.15 -5.86 6.56
C ARG A 39 4.70 -7.24 6.96
N ASP A 40 6.03 -7.35 7.04
CA ASP A 40 6.69 -8.53 7.56
C ASP A 40 6.49 -8.58 9.08
N PRO A 41 5.79 -9.59 9.62
CA PRO A 41 5.50 -9.65 11.05
C PRO A 41 6.73 -9.90 11.91
N ASP A 42 7.82 -10.38 11.32
CA ASP A 42 9.07 -10.68 12.04
C ASP A 42 10.07 -9.51 11.99
N ALA A 43 9.74 -8.43 11.30
CA ALA A 43 10.62 -7.28 11.15
C ALA A 43 10.18 -6.14 12.07
N ASP A 44 11.10 -5.19 12.31
CA ASP A 44 10.83 -4.01 13.12
C ASP A 44 9.79 -3.12 12.42
N PRO A 45 8.62 -2.88 13.03
CA PRO A 45 7.56 -2.10 12.39
C PRO A 45 7.90 -0.63 12.13
N ASP A 46 8.96 -0.10 12.73
CA ASP A 46 9.41 1.26 12.49
C ASP A 46 10.43 1.34 11.35
N MET A 47 10.75 0.22 10.71
CA MET A 47 11.71 0.18 9.61
C MET A 47 10.99 0.01 8.27
N LYS A 48 11.38 0.84 7.30
CA LYS A 48 10.77 0.80 5.96
C LYS A 48 10.91 -0.55 5.28
N THR A 49 12.00 -1.27 5.55
CA THR A 49 12.25 -2.59 4.97
C THR A 49 11.26 -3.66 5.44
N ALA A 50 10.48 -3.38 6.49
CA ALA A 50 9.45 -4.30 6.96
C ALA A 50 8.21 -4.30 6.06
N TYR A 51 8.09 -3.38 5.12
CA TYR A 51 6.87 -3.16 4.36
C TYR A 51 7.06 -3.41 2.87
N ALA A 52 5.94 -3.69 2.18
CA ALA A 52 5.95 -3.90 0.74
C ALA A 52 4.71 -3.29 0.11
N LEU A 53 4.82 -2.95 -1.17
CA LEU A 53 3.74 -2.44 -2.03
C LEU A 53 3.17 -1.09 -1.54
N PRO A 54 4.00 -0.03 -1.54
CA PRO A 54 3.52 1.31 -1.18
C PRO A 54 2.56 1.85 -2.25
N HIS A 55 1.51 2.53 -1.82
CA HIS A 55 0.51 3.09 -2.73
C HIS A 55 -0.16 4.36 -2.21
N HIS A 56 0.30 4.90 -1.09
CA HIS A 56 -0.11 6.20 -0.55
C HIS A 56 1.10 7.11 -0.45
N GLY A 57 0.88 8.43 -0.42
CA GLY A 57 1.93 9.37 -0.10
C GLY A 57 2.41 9.21 1.34
N PRO A 58 3.52 9.87 1.72
CA PRO A 58 4.20 9.63 3.00
C PRO A 58 3.55 10.32 4.20
N ARG A 59 2.22 10.35 4.24
CA ARG A 59 1.42 10.93 5.32
C ARG A 59 0.15 10.14 5.53
N VAL A 60 -0.24 9.96 6.78
CA VAL A 60 -1.56 9.43 7.10
C VAL A 60 -2.61 10.41 6.56
N GLY A 61 -3.61 9.88 5.86
CA GLY A 61 -4.64 10.68 5.23
C GLY A 61 -4.40 10.98 3.76
N SER A 62 -3.21 10.69 3.23
CA SER A 62 -2.92 10.85 1.79
C SER A 62 -3.81 9.95 0.96
N PRO A 63 -4.25 10.40 -0.24
CA PRO A 63 -5.04 9.54 -1.12
C PRO A 63 -4.22 8.35 -1.63
N ALA A 64 -4.91 7.26 -1.95
CA ALA A 64 -4.29 6.14 -2.66
C ALA A 64 -4.00 6.58 -4.09
N VAL A 65 -2.77 6.37 -4.54
CA VAL A 65 -2.34 6.75 -5.88
C VAL A 65 -2.64 5.58 -6.81
N LEU A 66 -3.59 5.75 -7.73
CA LEU A 66 -4.09 4.66 -8.57
C LEU A 66 -3.01 3.98 -9.42
N PRO A 67 -2.08 4.71 -10.08
CA PRO A 67 -0.98 4.03 -10.77
C PRO A 67 -0.14 3.16 -9.84
N ALA A 68 0.05 3.58 -8.58
CA ALA A 68 0.78 2.79 -7.60
C ALA A 68 0.01 1.53 -7.22
N VAL A 69 -1.31 1.62 -7.07
CA VAL A 69 -2.16 0.47 -6.77
C VAL A 69 -2.09 -0.56 -7.89
N ARG A 70 -2.19 -0.13 -9.15
CA ARG A 70 -2.10 -1.03 -10.31
C ARG A 70 -0.73 -1.68 -10.40
N ASN A 71 0.33 -0.90 -10.15
CA ASN A 71 1.69 -1.39 -10.16
C ASN A 71 1.92 -2.42 -9.05
N ALA A 72 1.37 -2.16 -7.87
CA ALA A 72 1.46 -3.08 -6.73
C ALA A 72 0.78 -4.41 -7.05
N LEU A 73 -0.40 -4.37 -7.66
CA LEU A 73 -1.12 -5.59 -8.07
C LEU A 73 -0.30 -6.39 -9.08
N ALA A 74 0.32 -5.71 -10.06
CA ALA A 74 1.15 -6.37 -11.06
C ALA A 74 2.40 -7.01 -10.48
N ARG A 75 2.90 -6.48 -9.38
CA ARG A 75 4.14 -6.98 -8.74
C ARG A 75 3.92 -7.98 -7.61
N LEU A 76 2.68 -8.18 -7.20
CA LEU A 76 2.37 -9.02 -6.04
C LEU A 76 3.00 -10.42 -6.16
N SER A 77 2.85 -11.08 -7.30
CA SER A 77 3.36 -12.43 -7.51
C SER A 77 4.88 -12.50 -7.59
N GLN A 78 5.55 -11.38 -7.78
CA GLN A 78 7.01 -11.29 -7.84
C GLN A 78 7.61 -10.71 -6.57
N SER A 79 6.76 -10.40 -5.59
CA SER A 79 7.21 -9.83 -4.33
C SER A 79 7.66 -10.92 -3.36
N ARG A 80 8.28 -10.49 -2.25
CA ARG A 80 8.66 -11.40 -1.16
C ARG A 80 7.49 -11.78 -0.27
N ILE A 81 6.29 -11.31 -0.56
CA ILE A 81 5.11 -11.59 0.24
C ILE A 81 4.75 -13.07 0.14
N PRO A 82 4.57 -13.79 1.28
CA PRO A 82 4.16 -15.19 1.24
C PRO A 82 2.84 -15.36 0.49
N ARG A 83 2.75 -16.44 -0.28
CA ARG A 83 1.56 -16.73 -1.08
C ARG A 83 0.29 -16.76 -0.23
N ALA A 84 0.39 -17.22 1.02
CA ALA A 84 -0.75 -17.26 1.93
C ALA A 84 -1.39 -15.89 2.19
N ASP A 85 -0.63 -14.81 2.00
CA ASP A 85 -1.11 -13.44 2.23
C ASP A 85 -1.60 -12.76 0.96
N TRP A 86 -1.37 -13.36 -0.23
CA TRP A 86 -1.67 -12.70 -1.50
C TRP A 86 -3.14 -12.30 -1.65
N ASP A 87 -4.07 -13.16 -1.25
CA ASP A 87 -5.51 -12.85 -1.43
C ASP A 87 -5.93 -11.64 -0.60
N ALA A 88 -5.45 -11.54 0.64
CA ALA A 88 -5.78 -10.41 1.50
C ALA A 88 -5.12 -9.12 1.00
N VAL A 89 -3.87 -9.19 0.55
CA VAL A 89 -3.16 -8.05 -0.04
C VAL A 89 -3.87 -7.58 -1.31
N ARG A 90 -4.25 -8.52 -2.18
CA ARG A 90 -4.98 -8.19 -3.41
C ARG A 90 -6.29 -7.50 -3.10
N ARG A 91 -7.05 -7.98 -2.12
CA ARG A 91 -8.32 -7.35 -1.72
C ARG A 91 -8.12 -5.92 -1.21
N HIS A 92 -7.06 -5.68 -0.45
CA HIS A 92 -6.71 -4.33 0.01
C HIS A 92 -6.52 -3.41 -1.19
N LEU A 93 -5.67 -3.82 -2.15
CA LEU A 93 -5.35 -3.00 -3.31
C LEU A 93 -6.57 -2.82 -4.22
N GLU A 94 -7.33 -3.90 -4.46
CA GLU A 94 -8.52 -3.83 -5.30
C GLU A 94 -9.62 -2.97 -4.68
N SER A 95 -9.67 -2.85 -3.36
CA SER A 95 -10.65 -1.98 -2.71
C SER A 95 -10.45 -0.51 -3.09
N HIS A 96 -9.22 -0.09 -3.29
CA HIS A 96 -8.94 1.27 -3.75
C HIS A 96 -9.42 1.49 -5.18
N LEU A 97 -9.27 0.49 -6.06
CA LEU A 97 -9.78 0.59 -7.43
C LEU A 97 -11.30 0.62 -7.44
N ALA A 98 -11.94 -0.18 -6.60
CA ALA A 98 -13.39 -0.18 -6.48
C ALA A 98 -13.91 1.15 -5.95
N ASP A 99 -13.22 1.76 -5.00
CA ASP A 99 -13.58 3.08 -4.47
C ASP A 99 -13.52 4.15 -5.57
N ALA A 100 -12.49 4.08 -6.42
CA ALA A 100 -12.35 5.02 -7.54
C ALA A 100 -13.49 4.87 -8.54
N ASP A 101 -13.89 3.63 -8.85
CA ASP A 101 -14.99 3.37 -9.79
C ASP A 101 -16.35 3.74 -9.18
N GLY A 102 -16.57 3.40 -7.91
CA GLY A 102 -17.82 3.70 -7.22
C GLY A 102 -18.00 5.18 -6.94
N GLY A 103 -16.92 5.92 -6.79
CA GLY A 103 -16.97 7.35 -6.51
C GLY A 103 -17.50 8.20 -7.64
N ASP A 104 -17.61 7.62 -8.83
CA ASP A 104 -18.09 8.34 -10.01
C ASP A 104 -19.61 8.30 -10.18
N GLU A 105 -20.31 7.64 -9.32
CA GLU A 105 -21.77 7.50 -9.43
C GLU A 105 -22.53 8.62 -8.74
#